data_58e32da76996a61d15a92e47c9740c28
#
_entry.id   58e32da76996a61d15a92e47c9740c28
#
_cell.length_a   1.000
_cell.length_b   1.000
_cell.length_c   1.000
_cell.angle_alpha   90.00
_cell.angle_beta   90.00
_cell.angle_gamma   90.00
#
_symmetry.space_group_name_H-M   'P 1'
#
loop_
_entity.id
_entity.type
_entity.pdbx_description
1 polymer ?
#
loop_
_entity_poly.entity_id
_entity_poly.type
_entity_poly.pdbx_seq_one_letter_code
_entity_poly.pdbx_strand_id
1 'polypeptide(L)'
;MANERVVSKPVPCSSLLKDEYMTNTRWGILYCPKHGATGAKKRWGKIESCLRDNGIDFDFVQSERQEGVVRLVNMFIDNGYKTIVIVGGDSALNDAVNCLMSASKDVRESIALGLIPNGVMNDFAHYWGFKENELEQTVKWLKERRIRKIDLGCIRYVNAKGEKCHRYFHNCVNIGLISAIMNLRRQTRRVLGSRTLSFIGSLALMVFQRLDYKMSLKINSDVIDRKVMTVCVGNASGYGQTPNAVPYNGLLDVSVVYHPEMTQLFEGFYLLFTGKFLNHHSVHPYRTGEVIVNEAVRALVSVDGRMMKTPVGPYKIMVEQEVINFIIPA
;
A
#
# COMPACT_ATOMS: atom_id res chain seq x y z
N MET A 1 4.16 24.05 -20.72
CA MET A 1 4.45 22.99 -21.71
C MET A 1 5.76 22.34 -21.32
N ALA A 2 5.72 21.18 -20.69
CA ALA A 2 6.91 20.45 -20.26
C ALA A 2 7.01 19.17 -21.08
N ASN A 3 8.13 19.03 -21.77
CA ASN A 3 8.45 17.92 -22.66
C ASN A 3 8.52 16.57 -21.92
N GLU A 4 7.63 15.69 -22.26
CA GLU A 4 7.77 14.24 -21.94
C GLU A 4 8.89 13.67 -22.80
N ARG A 5 10.04 13.41 -22.22
CA ARG A 5 11.09 12.62 -22.89
C ARG A 5 10.80 11.15 -22.67
N VAL A 6 10.06 10.57 -23.60
CA VAL A 6 10.06 9.12 -23.82
C VAL A 6 11.36 8.81 -24.57
N VAL A 7 12.32 8.17 -23.89
CA VAL A 7 13.51 7.63 -24.52
C VAL A 7 13.26 6.15 -24.79
N SER A 8 12.52 5.87 -25.85
CA SER A 8 12.57 4.59 -26.54
C SER A 8 12.35 4.85 -28.02
N LYS A 9 13.22 4.30 -28.85
CA LYS A 9 13.10 4.35 -30.32
C LYS A 9 11.76 3.71 -30.72
N PRO A 10 11.05 4.23 -31.73
CA PRO A 10 9.85 3.60 -32.23
C PRO A 10 10.18 2.23 -32.83
N VAL A 11 9.50 1.19 -32.37
CA VAL A 11 9.52 -0.12 -33.01
C VAL A 11 8.65 -0.02 -34.26
N PRO A 12 9.15 -0.40 -35.46
CA PRO A 12 8.35 -0.36 -36.69
C PRO A 12 7.25 -1.40 -36.66
N CYS A 13 6.05 -0.94 -36.96
CA CYS A 13 4.86 -1.76 -37.14
C CYS A 13 4.96 -2.48 -38.52
N SER A 14 5.66 -3.59 -38.60
CA SER A 14 5.52 -4.56 -39.73
C SER A 14 6.38 -5.79 -39.47
N SER A 15 5.80 -6.79 -38.84
CA SER A 15 5.98 -8.22 -39.17
C SER A 15 5.04 -9.05 -38.33
N LEU A 16 3.84 -9.18 -38.82
CA LEU A 16 2.93 -10.24 -38.43
C LEU A 16 3.52 -11.58 -38.92
N LEU A 17 3.42 -12.57 -38.06
CA LEU A 17 3.65 -14.00 -38.31
C LEU A 17 5.12 -14.43 -38.18
N LYS A 18 5.53 -14.81 -36.99
CA LYS A 18 6.06 -16.13 -36.67
C LYS A 18 6.45 -16.25 -35.22
N ASP A 19 5.81 -17.15 -34.61
CA ASP A 19 6.30 -18.18 -33.74
C ASP A 19 6.78 -17.85 -32.33
N GLU A 20 6.17 -18.65 -31.49
CA GLU A 20 6.73 -19.29 -30.32
C GLU A 20 7.05 -18.35 -29.14
N TYR A 21 6.24 -18.51 -28.13
CA TYR A 21 6.55 -18.40 -26.69
C TYR A 21 7.96 -17.88 -26.37
N MET A 22 8.32 -16.74 -26.85
CA MET A 22 9.35 -15.93 -26.23
C MET A 22 8.75 -15.51 -24.91
N THR A 23 9.03 -16.27 -23.84
CA THR A 23 8.80 -15.82 -22.48
C THR A 23 9.46 -14.47 -22.38
N ASN A 24 8.64 -13.41 -22.32
CA ASN A 24 9.16 -12.04 -22.17
C ASN A 24 9.87 -11.95 -20.81
N THR A 25 11.17 -12.25 -20.81
CA THR A 25 12.03 -12.22 -19.62
C THR A 25 12.36 -10.80 -19.20
N ARG A 26 12.02 -9.82 -20.05
CA ARG A 26 12.26 -8.42 -19.85
C ARG A 26 11.36 -7.85 -18.75
N TRP A 27 11.92 -7.09 -17.84
CA TRP A 27 11.16 -6.51 -16.74
C TRP A 27 10.60 -5.14 -17.10
N GLY A 28 9.37 -4.87 -16.69
CA GLY A 28 8.79 -3.53 -16.69
C GLY A 28 9.08 -2.85 -15.35
N ILE A 29 9.89 -1.80 -15.34
CA ILE A 29 10.24 -1.11 -14.10
C ILE A 29 9.55 0.26 -14.05
N LEU A 30 8.70 0.45 -13.03
CA LEU A 30 8.06 1.72 -12.75
C LEU A 30 8.77 2.45 -11.63
N TYR A 31 9.46 3.55 -11.96
CA TYR A 31 10.13 4.41 -10.98
C TYR A 31 9.21 5.52 -10.50
N CYS A 32 8.94 5.53 -9.20
CA CYS A 32 8.17 6.55 -8.51
C CYS A 32 9.09 7.35 -7.59
N PRO A 33 9.61 8.50 -8.02
CA PRO A 33 10.52 9.30 -7.20
C PRO A 33 9.80 9.86 -5.97
N LYS A 34 10.51 10.00 -4.87
CA LYS A 34 10.01 10.68 -3.66
C LYS A 34 9.71 12.14 -3.99
N HIS A 35 8.47 12.60 -3.77
CA HIS A 35 8.12 14.01 -3.95
C HIS A 35 9.02 14.92 -3.10
N GLY A 36 9.62 15.94 -3.73
CA GLY A 36 10.50 16.91 -3.09
C GLY A 36 11.87 16.35 -2.68
N ALA A 37 12.28 15.20 -3.17
CA ALA A 37 13.62 14.68 -2.92
C ALA A 37 14.61 15.23 -3.94
N THR A 38 15.55 16.04 -3.46
CA THR A 38 16.79 16.33 -4.19
C THR A 38 17.54 15.01 -4.33
N GLY A 39 17.82 14.57 -5.54
CA GLY A 39 18.59 13.35 -5.78
C GLY A 39 17.80 12.17 -6.36
N ALA A 40 16.55 12.37 -6.80
CA ALA A 40 15.77 11.34 -7.50
C ALA A 40 16.56 10.73 -8.68
N LYS A 41 17.21 11.57 -9.48
CA LYS A 41 18.07 11.13 -10.61
C LYS A 41 19.27 10.32 -10.15
N LYS A 42 19.93 10.72 -9.05
CA LYS A 42 21.06 10.00 -8.45
C LYS A 42 20.62 8.64 -7.90
N ARG A 43 19.43 8.58 -7.28
CA ARG A 43 18.85 7.33 -6.77
C ARG A 43 18.53 6.37 -7.92
N TRP A 44 17.91 6.87 -9.00
CA TRP A 44 17.64 6.06 -10.18
C TRP A 44 18.93 5.50 -10.78
N GLY A 45 19.96 6.34 -10.99
CA GLY A 45 21.24 5.87 -11.56
C GLY A 45 21.88 4.73 -10.77
N LYS A 46 21.77 4.75 -9.44
CA LYS A 46 22.22 3.61 -8.61
C LYS A 46 21.40 2.34 -8.84
N ILE A 47 20.09 2.48 -8.95
CA ILE A 47 19.20 1.35 -9.19
C ILE A 47 19.46 0.77 -10.59
N GLU A 48 19.55 1.65 -11.60
CA GLU A 48 19.81 1.25 -12.98
C GLU A 48 21.15 0.51 -13.11
N SER A 49 22.22 1.04 -12.52
CA SER A 49 23.53 0.36 -12.51
C SER A 49 23.43 -1.02 -11.87
N CYS A 50 22.85 -1.11 -10.68
CA CYS A 50 22.69 -2.37 -9.98
C CYS A 50 21.89 -3.42 -10.79
N LEU A 51 20.83 -3.01 -11.48
CA LEU A 51 20.05 -3.90 -12.35
C LEU A 51 20.89 -4.39 -13.54
N ARG A 52 21.64 -3.50 -14.21
CA ARG A 52 22.52 -3.84 -15.33
C ARG A 52 23.66 -4.74 -14.92
N ASP A 53 24.32 -4.44 -13.79
CA ASP A 53 25.43 -5.22 -13.23
C ASP A 53 24.99 -6.65 -12.87
N ASN A 54 23.71 -6.83 -12.52
CA ASN A 54 23.10 -8.15 -12.31
C ASN A 54 22.59 -8.81 -13.61
N GLY A 55 22.82 -8.21 -14.77
CA GLY A 55 22.42 -8.77 -16.08
C GLY A 55 20.91 -8.83 -16.31
N ILE A 56 20.15 -7.90 -15.69
CA ILE A 56 18.69 -7.83 -15.85
C ILE A 56 18.38 -6.98 -17.08
N ASP A 57 17.62 -7.55 -18.02
CA ASP A 57 17.05 -6.81 -19.15
C ASP A 57 15.72 -6.17 -18.74
N PHE A 58 15.58 -4.86 -18.94
CA PHE A 58 14.40 -4.12 -18.49
C PHE A 58 14.11 -2.90 -19.34
N ASP A 59 12.83 -2.54 -19.39
CA ASP A 59 12.35 -1.23 -19.77
C ASP A 59 11.94 -0.46 -18.53
N PHE A 60 12.24 0.83 -18.47
CA PHE A 60 11.79 1.63 -17.36
C PHE A 60 10.99 2.84 -17.78
N VAL A 61 10.04 3.21 -16.94
CA VAL A 61 9.27 4.43 -17.04
C VAL A 61 9.24 5.14 -15.69
N GLN A 62 9.27 6.46 -15.72
CA GLN A 62 9.17 7.27 -14.52
C GLN A 62 7.79 7.88 -14.40
N SER A 63 7.16 7.74 -13.24
CA SER A 63 5.94 8.47 -12.93
C SER A 63 6.27 9.86 -12.40
N GLU A 64 5.81 10.90 -13.09
CA GLU A 64 5.95 12.28 -12.62
C GLU A 64 4.95 12.61 -11.51
N ARG A 65 3.77 12.02 -11.55
CA ARG A 65 2.68 12.22 -10.61
C ARG A 65 2.06 10.89 -10.20
N GLN A 66 1.45 10.88 -9.04
CA GLN A 66 0.78 9.71 -8.49
C GLN A 66 -0.31 9.14 -9.43
N GLU A 67 -1.02 10.02 -10.15
CA GLU A 67 -2.06 9.64 -11.12
C GLU A 67 -1.49 8.91 -12.35
N GLY A 68 -0.21 9.10 -12.67
CA GLY A 68 0.47 8.44 -13.78
C GLY A 68 0.76 6.95 -13.54
N VAL A 69 0.81 6.51 -12.27
CA VAL A 69 1.14 5.11 -11.92
C VAL A 69 0.18 4.13 -12.57
N VAL A 70 -1.12 4.38 -12.46
CA VAL A 70 -2.17 3.51 -13.02
C VAL A 70 -1.99 3.35 -14.54
N ARG A 71 -1.80 4.44 -15.26
CA ARG A 71 -1.61 4.43 -16.73
C ARG A 71 -0.36 3.64 -17.12
N LEU A 72 0.75 3.82 -16.39
CA LEU A 72 2.02 3.19 -16.71
C LEU A 72 2.03 1.69 -16.36
N VAL A 73 1.36 1.29 -15.29
CA VAL A 73 1.20 -0.14 -14.96
C VAL A 73 0.33 -0.83 -16.00
N ASN A 74 -0.80 -0.22 -16.40
CA ASN A 74 -1.66 -0.78 -17.45
C ASN A 74 -0.88 -0.91 -18.77
N MET A 75 -0.04 0.06 -19.12
CA MET A 75 0.83 -0.04 -20.29
C MET A 75 1.75 -1.27 -20.22
N PHE A 76 2.34 -1.59 -19.07
CA PHE A 76 3.13 -2.81 -18.94
C PHE A 76 2.28 -4.07 -19.05
N ILE A 77 1.08 -4.08 -18.49
CA ILE A 77 0.14 -5.20 -18.58
C ILE A 77 -0.24 -5.43 -20.04
N ASP A 78 -0.64 -4.37 -20.76
CA ASP A 78 -1.08 -4.42 -22.15
C ASP A 78 0.04 -4.85 -23.12
N ASN A 79 1.29 -4.49 -22.78
CA ASN A 79 2.47 -4.93 -23.55
C ASN A 79 3.00 -6.31 -23.14
N GLY A 80 2.29 -7.04 -22.28
CA GLY A 80 2.56 -8.45 -21.98
C GLY A 80 3.75 -8.71 -21.07
N TYR A 81 4.22 -7.72 -20.28
CA TYR A 81 5.30 -7.92 -19.32
C TYR A 81 4.91 -8.96 -18.25
N LYS A 82 5.80 -9.93 -18.00
CA LYS A 82 5.59 -11.01 -17.02
C LYS A 82 6.20 -10.70 -15.65
N THR A 83 7.04 -9.68 -15.57
CA THR A 83 7.61 -9.18 -14.33
C THR A 83 7.48 -7.66 -14.31
N ILE A 84 6.74 -7.13 -13.34
CA ILE A 84 6.57 -5.69 -13.13
C ILE A 84 7.17 -5.34 -11.77
N VAL A 85 8.15 -4.44 -11.76
CA VAL A 85 8.83 -4.01 -10.54
C VAL A 85 8.48 -2.56 -10.23
N ILE A 86 7.92 -2.34 -9.04
CA ILE A 86 7.60 -1.00 -8.55
C ILE A 86 8.78 -0.49 -7.72
N VAL A 87 9.43 0.55 -8.19
CA VAL A 87 10.42 1.30 -7.41
C VAL A 87 9.69 2.46 -6.73
N GLY A 88 9.14 2.19 -5.55
CA GLY A 88 8.21 3.12 -4.90
C GLY A 88 7.92 2.78 -3.44
N GLY A 89 6.89 3.37 -2.89
CA GLY A 89 6.35 3.06 -1.56
C GLY A 89 4.96 2.44 -1.65
N ASP A 90 4.34 2.19 -0.48
CA ASP A 90 3.06 1.49 -0.35
C ASP A 90 1.95 2.06 -1.25
N SER A 91 1.89 3.39 -1.42
CA SER A 91 0.87 3.99 -2.29
C SER A 91 1.02 3.65 -3.77
N ALA A 92 2.26 3.56 -4.29
CA ALA A 92 2.52 3.18 -5.67
C ALA A 92 2.27 1.68 -5.87
N LEU A 93 2.67 0.87 -4.90
CA LEU A 93 2.36 -0.56 -4.89
C LEU A 93 0.86 -0.80 -4.86
N ASN A 94 0.10 -0.04 -4.05
CA ASN A 94 -1.36 -0.14 -4.00
C ASN A 94 -2.01 0.15 -5.36
N ASP A 95 -1.53 1.16 -6.10
CA ASP A 95 -2.04 1.44 -7.44
C ASP A 95 -1.74 0.29 -8.41
N ALA A 96 -0.52 -0.26 -8.38
CA ALA A 96 -0.14 -1.40 -9.21
C ALA A 96 -1.00 -2.64 -8.91
N VAL A 97 -1.21 -2.94 -7.63
CA VAL A 97 -2.08 -4.02 -7.18
C VAL A 97 -3.51 -3.84 -7.70
N ASN A 98 -4.07 -2.63 -7.61
CA ASN A 98 -5.43 -2.37 -8.11
C ASN A 98 -5.52 -2.47 -9.64
N CYS A 99 -4.47 -2.12 -10.40
CA CYS A 99 -4.41 -2.36 -11.85
C CYS A 99 -4.42 -3.85 -12.17
N LEU A 100 -3.58 -4.65 -11.48
CA LEU A 100 -3.54 -6.10 -11.67
C LEU A 100 -4.89 -6.74 -11.32
N MET A 101 -5.55 -6.30 -10.24
CA MET A 101 -6.87 -6.80 -9.87
C MET A 101 -7.98 -6.41 -10.86
N SER A 102 -7.77 -5.36 -11.65
CA SER A 102 -8.69 -4.97 -12.73
C SER A 102 -8.47 -5.75 -14.03
N ALA A 103 -7.30 -6.40 -14.19
CA ALA A 103 -7.01 -7.27 -15.33
C ALA A 103 -7.74 -8.63 -15.20
N SER A 104 -7.86 -9.35 -16.32
CA SER A 104 -8.40 -10.72 -16.29
C SER A 104 -7.57 -11.64 -15.39
N LYS A 105 -8.18 -12.69 -14.89
CA LYS A 105 -7.51 -13.65 -14.01
C LYS A 105 -6.24 -14.22 -14.64
N ASP A 106 -6.33 -14.65 -15.89
CA ASP A 106 -5.22 -15.26 -16.61
C ASP A 106 -4.04 -14.30 -16.79
N VAL A 107 -4.33 -13.04 -17.14
CA VAL A 107 -3.32 -11.98 -17.24
C VAL A 107 -2.67 -11.73 -15.88
N ARG A 108 -3.46 -11.56 -14.84
CA ARG A 108 -2.97 -11.31 -13.47
C ARG A 108 -2.11 -12.46 -12.96
N GLU A 109 -2.52 -13.70 -13.15
CA GLU A 109 -1.77 -14.89 -12.72
C GLU A 109 -0.47 -15.10 -13.54
N SER A 110 -0.37 -14.52 -14.73
CA SER A 110 0.85 -14.58 -15.53
C SER A 110 1.92 -13.57 -15.12
N ILE A 111 1.58 -12.58 -14.27
CA ILE A 111 2.47 -11.47 -13.91
C ILE A 111 2.99 -11.66 -12.49
N ALA A 112 4.30 -11.52 -12.30
CA ALA A 112 4.93 -11.44 -10.99
C ALA A 112 5.23 -9.96 -10.65
N LEU A 113 4.77 -9.52 -9.48
CA LEU A 113 4.97 -8.17 -8.97
C LEU A 113 6.17 -8.13 -8.04
N GLY A 114 7.15 -7.28 -8.32
CA GLY A 114 8.32 -7.03 -7.49
C GLY A 114 8.29 -5.62 -6.88
N LEU A 115 9.07 -5.42 -5.84
CA LEU A 115 9.15 -4.15 -5.12
C LEU A 115 10.60 -3.79 -4.79
N ILE A 116 11.02 -2.57 -5.15
CA ILE A 116 12.23 -1.93 -4.63
C ILE A 116 11.78 -0.75 -3.76
N PRO A 117 12.03 -0.79 -2.44
CA PRO A 117 11.52 0.25 -1.56
C PRO A 117 12.13 1.61 -1.85
N ASN A 118 11.27 2.59 -2.13
CA ASN A 118 11.63 3.98 -2.40
C ASN A 118 10.57 4.96 -1.90
N GLY A 119 9.77 4.57 -0.95
CA GLY A 119 8.74 5.37 -0.30
C GLY A 119 9.19 6.00 1.01
N VAL A 120 8.23 6.53 1.77
CA VAL A 120 8.47 7.16 3.08
C VAL A 120 8.40 6.13 4.21
N MET A 121 7.40 5.26 4.20
CA MET A 121 7.19 4.25 5.23
C MET A 121 7.68 2.88 4.76
N ASN A 122 7.34 2.48 3.54
CA ASN A 122 7.71 1.17 2.95
C ASN A 122 7.31 -0.01 3.85
N ASP A 123 6.14 0.09 4.50
CA ASP A 123 5.72 -0.83 5.56
C ASP A 123 5.58 -2.27 5.02
N PHE A 124 4.96 -2.42 3.86
CA PHE A 124 4.85 -3.73 3.22
C PHE A 124 6.19 -4.30 2.74
N ALA A 125 7.11 -3.45 2.28
CA ALA A 125 8.46 -3.86 1.94
C ALA A 125 9.21 -4.38 3.18
N HIS A 126 9.11 -3.66 4.29
CA HIS A 126 9.73 -4.05 5.56
C HIS A 126 9.16 -5.36 6.11
N TYR A 127 7.86 -5.59 5.95
CA TYR A 127 7.23 -6.86 6.31
C TYR A 127 7.93 -8.07 5.66
N TRP A 128 8.30 -7.93 4.38
CA TRP A 128 9.02 -8.96 3.63
C TRP A 128 10.55 -8.91 3.83
N GLY A 129 11.08 -7.97 4.59
CA GLY A 129 12.51 -7.83 4.83
C GLY A 129 13.26 -7.00 3.79
N PHE A 130 12.58 -6.40 2.82
CA PHE A 130 13.20 -5.46 1.88
C PHE A 130 13.57 -4.16 2.58
N LYS A 131 14.82 -3.71 2.42
CA LYS A 131 15.31 -2.46 3.01
C LYS A 131 15.81 -1.50 1.95
N GLU A 132 15.59 -0.21 2.13
CA GLU A 132 15.94 0.82 1.17
C GLU A 132 17.47 0.95 0.93
N ASN A 133 18.26 0.65 1.95
CA ASN A 133 19.73 0.69 1.90
C ASN A 133 20.39 -0.62 1.42
N GLU A 134 19.62 -1.70 1.23
CA GLU A 134 20.10 -3.02 0.80
C GLU A 134 19.67 -3.30 -0.66
N LEU A 135 20.01 -2.39 -1.58
CA LEU A 135 19.60 -2.47 -2.98
C LEU A 135 20.12 -3.72 -3.69
N GLU A 136 21.38 -4.03 -3.54
CA GLU A 136 22.03 -5.21 -4.13
C GLU A 136 21.31 -6.51 -3.75
N GLN A 137 21.04 -6.66 -2.45
CA GLN A 137 20.32 -7.82 -1.94
C GLN A 137 18.87 -7.88 -2.47
N THR A 138 18.20 -6.73 -2.54
CA THR A 138 16.85 -6.64 -3.10
C THR A 138 16.84 -7.08 -4.58
N VAL A 139 17.77 -6.57 -5.39
CA VAL A 139 17.87 -6.93 -6.81
C VAL A 139 18.18 -8.41 -7.00
N LYS A 140 19.04 -8.98 -6.15
CA LYS A 140 19.35 -10.42 -6.15
C LYS A 140 18.10 -11.26 -5.89
N TRP A 141 17.30 -10.96 -4.87
CA TRP A 141 16.05 -11.66 -4.57
C TRP A 141 15.03 -11.53 -5.71
N LEU A 142 14.92 -10.35 -6.31
CA LEU A 142 14.04 -10.15 -7.46
C LEU A 142 14.48 -11.02 -8.66
N LYS A 143 15.80 -11.17 -8.88
CA LYS A 143 16.37 -12.01 -9.94
C LYS A 143 16.13 -13.50 -9.67
N GLU A 144 16.26 -13.96 -8.43
CA GLU A 144 15.95 -15.32 -8.00
C GLU A 144 14.47 -15.67 -8.22
N ARG A 145 13.61 -14.65 -8.27
CA ARG A 145 12.19 -14.74 -8.66
C ARG A 145 11.41 -15.77 -7.84
N ARG A 146 11.65 -15.82 -6.54
CA ARG A 146 10.84 -16.64 -5.65
C ARG A 146 9.44 -16.03 -5.51
N ILE A 147 8.45 -16.67 -6.11
CA ILE A 147 7.07 -16.17 -6.15
C ILE A 147 6.25 -16.79 -5.03
N ARG A 148 5.49 -15.94 -4.34
CA ARG A 148 4.42 -16.34 -3.44
C ARG A 148 3.11 -15.70 -3.86
N LYS A 149 2.04 -16.48 -3.92
CA LYS A 149 0.69 -15.91 -4.02
C LYS A 149 0.34 -15.26 -2.70
N ILE A 150 -0.08 -14.00 -2.76
CA ILE A 150 -0.45 -13.22 -1.58
C ILE A 150 -1.93 -12.87 -1.62
N ASP A 151 -2.49 -12.74 -0.41
CA ASP A 151 -3.83 -12.25 -0.18
C ASP A 151 -3.88 -10.72 -0.30
N LEU A 152 -5.04 -10.21 -0.62
CA LEU A 152 -5.35 -8.79 -0.55
C LEU A 152 -6.60 -8.59 0.29
N GLY A 153 -6.62 -7.50 1.05
CA GLY A 153 -7.88 -7.02 1.57
C GLY A 153 -8.63 -6.21 0.50
N CYS A 154 -9.95 -6.24 0.56
CA CYS A 154 -10.84 -5.47 -0.32
C CYS A 154 -11.89 -4.73 0.52
N ILE A 155 -11.94 -3.41 0.40
CA ILE A 155 -13.03 -2.61 0.93
C ILE A 155 -14.07 -2.37 -0.17
N ARG A 156 -15.33 -2.75 0.09
CA ARG A 156 -16.48 -2.52 -0.78
C ARG A 156 -17.41 -1.51 -0.13
N TYR A 157 -17.78 -0.46 -0.84
CA TYR A 157 -18.53 0.67 -0.32
C TYR A 157 -19.40 1.32 -1.40
N VAL A 158 -20.30 2.19 -0.98
CA VAL A 158 -21.05 3.07 -1.88
C VAL A 158 -20.45 4.47 -1.81
N ASN A 159 -20.19 5.08 -2.96
CA ASN A 159 -19.70 6.45 -3.00
C ASN A 159 -20.83 7.48 -2.82
N ALA A 160 -20.46 8.76 -2.72
CA ALA A 160 -21.44 9.84 -2.54
C ALA A 160 -22.46 9.99 -3.71
N LYS A 161 -22.21 9.32 -4.85
CA LYS A 161 -23.13 9.29 -5.99
C LYS A 161 -24.06 8.07 -5.99
N GLY A 162 -23.97 7.20 -4.97
CA GLY A 162 -24.75 5.97 -4.90
C GLY A 162 -24.14 4.80 -5.71
N GLU A 163 -22.94 4.95 -6.27
CA GLU A 163 -22.28 3.91 -7.06
C GLU A 163 -21.55 2.92 -6.15
N LYS A 164 -21.66 1.62 -6.47
CA LYS A 164 -20.91 0.56 -5.79
C LYS A 164 -19.45 0.61 -6.23
N CYS A 165 -18.56 0.81 -5.28
CA CYS A 165 -17.13 0.90 -5.48
C CYS A 165 -16.40 -0.13 -4.63
N HIS A 166 -15.19 -0.45 -5.04
CA HIS A 166 -14.28 -1.27 -4.24
C HIS A 166 -12.84 -0.77 -4.39
N ARG A 167 -12.00 -1.11 -3.44
CA ARG A 167 -10.56 -0.88 -3.50
C ARG A 167 -9.81 -1.97 -2.76
N TYR A 168 -8.79 -2.53 -3.42
CA TYR A 168 -7.91 -3.50 -2.82
C TYR A 168 -6.79 -2.84 -2.03
N PHE A 169 -6.32 -3.53 -1.00
CA PHE A 169 -5.18 -3.13 -0.20
C PHE A 169 -4.29 -4.33 0.13
N HIS A 170 -2.99 -4.07 0.16
CA HIS A 170 -1.99 -5.08 0.52
C HIS A 170 -1.55 -4.94 1.98
N ASN A 171 -1.68 -3.76 2.58
CA ASN A 171 -1.28 -3.51 3.95
C ASN A 171 -2.50 -3.34 4.87
N CYS A 172 -3.22 -2.21 4.84
CA CYS A 172 -4.35 -2.02 5.76
C CYS A 172 -5.36 -0.95 5.33
N VAL A 173 -6.55 -1.06 5.94
CA VAL A 173 -7.53 0.02 6.04
C VAL A 173 -7.50 0.59 7.44
N ASN A 174 -7.40 1.91 7.56
CA ASN A 174 -7.55 2.63 8.83
C ASN A 174 -8.83 3.46 8.84
N ILE A 175 -9.55 3.46 9.97
CA ILE A 175 -10.78 4.20 10.19
C ILE A 175 -10.63 5.01 11.47
N GLY A 176 -10.86 6.32 11.43
CA GLY A 176 -10.79 7.21 12.60
C GLY A 176 -9.45 7.90 12.77
N LEU A 177 -8.89 7.89 13.98
CA LEU A 177 -7.76 8.74 14.39
C LEU A 177 -6.54 8.62 13.47
N ILE A 178 -6.09 7.42 13.16
CA ILE A 178 -4.89 7.25 12.33
C ILE A 178 -5.09 7.84 10.93
N SER A 179 -6.26 7.67 10.34
CA SER A 179 -6.61 8.31 9.06
C SER A 179 -6.66 9.83 9.19
N ALA A 180 -7.14 10.36 10.29
CA ALA A 180 -7.16 11.79 10.56
C ALA A 180 -5.73 12.36 10.70
N ILE A 181 -4.82 11.64 11.37
CA ILE A 181 -3.39 11.98 11.46
C ILE A 181 -2.75 11.99 10.06
N MET A 182 -3.00 10.98 9.25
CA MET A 182 -2.48 10.91 7.88
C MET A 182 -2.98 12.07 7.02
N ASN A 183 -4.25 12.43 7.16
CA ASN A 183 -4.85 13.56 6.44
C ASN A 183 -4.23 14.89 6.86
N LEU A 184 -4.13 15.15 8.16
CA LEU A 184 -3.55 16.38 8.70
C LEU A 184 -2.08 16.50 8.30
N ARG A 185 -1.29 15.41 8.41
CA ARG A 185 0.10 15.39 7.95
C ARG A 185 0.24 15.71 6.46
N ARG A 186 -0.71 15.29 5.63
CA ARG A 186 -0.72 15.62 4.20
C ARG A 186 -0.97 17.09 3.95
N GLN A 187 -1.84 17.72 4.74
CA GLN A 187 -2.15 19.15 4.67
C GLN A 187 -1.01 20.01 5.20
N THR A 188 -0.51 19.71 6.41
CA THR A 188 0.56 20.47 7.06
C THR A 188 1.90 20.37 6.35
N ARG A 189 2.19 19.25 5.69
CA ARG A 189 3.40 19.12 4.86
C ARG A 189 3.47 20.16 3.72
N ARG A 190 2.33 20.57 3.19
CA ARG A 190 2.27 21.62 2.16
C ARG A 190 2.64 22.99 2.71
N VAL A 191 2.43 23.22 4.01
CA VAL A 191 2.62 24.50 4.68
C VAL A 191 3.97 24.59 5.40
N LEU A 192 4.35 23.56 6.13
CA LEU A 192 5.51 23.59 7.05
C LEU A 192 6.83 23.08 6.43
N GLY A 193 6.82 22.46 5.26
CA GLY A 193 8.02 21.97 4.57
C GLY A 193 8.83 20.87 5.30
N SER A 194 8.71 20.76 6.64
CA SER A 194 9.41 19.79 7.48
C SER A 194 8.54 18.58 7.83
N ARG A 195 9.10 17.38 7.63
CA ARG A 195 8.40 16.11 7.87
C ARG A 195 8.20 15.81 9.36
N THR A 196 9.20 16.12 10.18
CA THR A 196 9.19 15.85 11.62
C THR A 196 8.30 16.80 12.38
N LEU A 197 8.38 18.10 12.09
CA LEU A 197 7.53 19.12 12.71
C LEU A 197 6.04 18.92 12.39
N SER A 198 5.71 18.55 11.13
CA SER A 198 4.32 18.28 10.76
C SER A 198 3.77 17.03 11.43
N PHE A 199 4.61 16.02 11.70
CA PHE A 199 4.21 14.80 12.41
C PHE A 199 3.96 15.10 13.90
N ILE A 200 4.91 15.73 14.56
CA ILE A 200 4.79 16.09 15.99
C ILE A 200 3.61 17.05 16.21
N GLY A 201 3.45 18.06 15.37
CA GLY A 201 2.34 19.00 15.46
C GLY A 201 0.97 18.34 15.20
N SER A 202 0.90 17.39 14.27
CA SER A 202 -0.33 16.62 14.01
C SER A 202 -0.69 15.73 15.18
N LEU A 203 0.32 15.09 15.78
CA LEU A 203 0.14 14.25 16.95
C LEU A 203 -0.33 15.05 18.16
N ALA A 204 0.31 16.19 18.43
CA ALA A 204 -0.06 17.08 19.52
C ALA A 204 -1.51 17.60 19.38
N LEU A 205 -1.87 18.12 18.19
CA LEU A 205 -3.24 18.60 17.93
C LEU A 205 -4.29 17.51 18.16
N MET A 206 -4.00 16.26 17.84
CA MET A 206 -4.96 15.17 17.99
C MET A 206 -5.09 14.66 19.41
N VAL A 207 -4.01 14.67 20.16
CA VAL A 207 -4.05 14.41 21.62
C VAL A 207 -4.97 15.42 22.32
N PHE A 208 -4.90 16.71 21.92
CA PHE A 208 -5.77 17.75 22.47
C PHE A 208 -7.23 17.67 22.00
N GLN A 209 -7.52 17.14 20.83
CA GLN A 209 -8.88 17.11 20.26
C GLN A 209 -9.75 15.94 20.75
N ARG A 210 -9.20 14.95 21.46
CA ARG A 210 -9.91 13.75 21.96
C ARG A 210 -10.88 13.18 20.92
N LEU A 211 -10.35 12.77 19.76
CA LEU A 211 -11.16 12.33 18.64
C LEU A 211 -11.71 10.92 18.87
N ASP A 212 -12.95 10.86 19.33
CA ASP A 212 -13.76 9.64 19.36
C ASP A 212 -14.80 9.67 18.26
N TYR A 213 -15.02 8.52 17.68
CA TYR A 213 -16.00 8.34 16.62
C TYR A 213 -17.05 7.34 17.08
N LYS A 214 -18.33 7.69 16.95
CA LYS A 214 -19.39 6.70 17.10
C LYS A 214 -19.28 5.71 15.94
N MET A 215 -19.04 4.45 16.25
CA MET A 215 -18.91 3.37 15.26
C MET A 215 -19.81 2.20 15.63
N SER A 216 -20.43 1.62 14.61
CA SER A 216 -21.13 0.33 14.66
C SER A 216 -20.43 -0.64 13.74
N LEU A 217 -19.81 -1.66 14.31
CA LEU A 217 -18.99 -2.65 13.62
C LEU A 217 -19.48 -4.06 13.93
N LYS A 218 -19.41 -4.96 12.94
CA LYS A 218 -19.59 -6.40 13.16
C LYS A 218 -18.29 -7.11 12.75
N ILE A 219 -17.69 -7.82 13.70
CA ILE A 219 -16.47 -8.62 13.53
C ILE A 219 -16.75 -10.01 14.10
N ASN A 220 -16.77 -11.03 13.25
CA ASN A 220 -17.22 -12.38 13.61
C ASN A 220 -18.65 -12.36 14.21
N SER A 221 -18.82 -12.86 15.44
CA SER A 221 -20.06 -12.79 16.21
C SER A 221 -20.26 -11.48 16.96
N ASP A 222 -19.20 -10.71 17.13
CA ASP A 222 -19.20 -9.52 17.98
C ASP A 222 -19.78 -8.30 17.25
N VAL A 223 -20.68 -7.63 17.94
CA VAL A 223 -21.25 -6.34 17.51
C VAL A 223 -20.74 -5.27 18.44
N ILE A 224 -19.98 -4.31 17.88
CA ILE A 224 -19.40 -3.18 18.59
C ILE A 224 -20.22 -1.94 18.22
N ASP A 225 -21.02 -1.42 19.14
CA ASP A 225 -21.76 -0.16 18.96
C ASP A 225 -21.39 0.80 20.10
N ARG A 226 -20.32 1.56 19.89
CA ARG A 226 -19.77 2.46 20.90
C ARG A 226 -18.81 3.48 20.30
N LYS A 227 -18.28 4.36 21.15
CA LYS A 227 -17.20 5.28 20.78
C LYS A 227 -15.89 4.53 20.64
N VAL A 228 -15.25 4.67 19.46
CA VAL A 228 -13.99 4.06 19.09
C VAL A 228 -13.03 5.15 18.62
N MET A 229 -11.79 5.09 19.05
CA MET A 229 -10.77 6.04 18.63
C MET A 229 -10.25 5.73 17.22
N THR A 230 -9.91 4.49 16.97
CA THR A 230 -9.42 4.03 15.67
C THR A 230 -9.67 2.53 15.48
N VAL A 231 -9.87 2.14 14.23
CA VAL A 231 -9.90 0.74 13.79
C VAL A 231 -8.86 0.57 12.68
N CYS A 232 -8.01 -0.43 12.80
CA CYS A 232 -7.15 -0.89 11.73
C CYS A 232 -7.56 -2.30 11.31
N VAL A 233 -7.78 -2.49 10.02
CA VAL A 233 -8.02 -3.81 9.42
C VAL A 233 -6.82 -4.10 8.53
N GLY A 234 -5.94 -4.98 8.98
CA GLY A 234 -4.65 -5.27 8.38
C GLY A 234 -4.61 -6.60 7.64
N ASN A 235 -4.05 -6.58 6.45
CA ASN A 235 -3.62 -7.74 5.70
C ASN A 235 -2.11 -8.00 5.92
N ALA A 236 -1.38 -6.95 6.32
CA ALA A 236 0.02 -6.99 6.76
C ALA A 236 0.17 -6.18 8.07
N SER A 237 1.37 -5.69 8.38
CA SER A 237 1.68 -5.06 9.68
C SER A 237 0.84 -3.83 10.05
N GLY A 238 0.14 -3.22 9.08
CA GLY A 238 -0.80 -2.14 9.34
C GLY A 238 -0.16 -0.93 10.02
N TYR A 239 1.07 -0.59 9.62
CA TYR A 239 1.90 0.44 10.27
C TYR A 239 2.13 0.17 11.77
N GLY A 240 2.30 -1.11 12.13
CA GLY A 240 2.51 -1.58 13.50
C GLY A 240 1.24 -1.81 14.31
N GLN A 241 0.05 -1.55 13.76
CA GLN A 241 -1.23 -1.75 14.46
C GLN A 241 -1.73 -3.21 14.39
N THR A 242 -1.31 -3.94 13.38
CA THR A 242 -1.63 -5.36 13.16
C THR A 242 -0.35 -6.16 12.94
N PRO A 243 0.58 -6.20 13.92
CA PRO A 243 1.92 -6.76 13.73
C PRO A 243 1.94 -8.27 13.45
N ASN A 244 0.87 -8.98 13.76
CA ASN A 244 0.73 -10.41 13.59
C ASN A 244 -0.01 -10.80 12.29
N ALA A 245 -0.40 -9.84 11.47
CA ALA A 245 -1.09 -10.10 10.22
C ALA A 245 -0.15 -10.76 9.20
N VAL A 246 -0.68 -11.71 8.44
CA VAL A 246 0.08 -12.53 7.50
C VAL A 246 -0.63 -12.51 6.15
N PRO A 247 -0.09 -11.87 5.09
CA PRO A 247 -0.78 -11.66 3.82
C PRO A 247 -0.84 -12.91 2.93
N TYR A 248 -1.01 -14.08 3.52
CA TYR A 248 -1.16 -15.36 2.82
C TYR A 248 -1.76 -16.46 3.71
N ASN A 249 -2.57 -16.09 4.70
CA ASN A 249 -3.25 -17.04 5.59
C ASN A 249 -4.78 -17.01 5.45
N GLY A 250 -5.30 -16.20 4.52
CA GLY A 250 -6.73 -16.07 4.26
C GLY A 250 -7.50 -15.28 5.32
N LEU A 251 -6.81 -14.52 6.18
CA LEU A 251 -7.42 -13.79 7.29
C LEU A 251 -6.89 -12.36 7.36
N LEU A 252 -7.72 -11.47 7.91
CA LEU A 252 -7.36 -10.11 8.27
C LEU A 252 -7.20 -10.02 9.80
N ASP A 253 -6.16 -9.35 10.26
CA ASP A 253 -6.04 -8.97 11.65
C ASP A 253 -6.69 -7.60 11.87
N VAL A 254 -7.42 -7.45 12.94
CA VAL A 254 -8.13 -6.21 13.25
C VAL A 254 -7.71 -5.73 14.62
N SER A 255 -7.35 -4.46 14.75
CA SER A 255 -7.19 -3.81 16.03
C SER A 255 -8.25 -2.72 16.19
N VAL A 256 -9.07 -2.84 17.24
CA VAL A 256 -10.05 -1.84 17.64
C VAL A 256 -9.53 -1.16 18.89
N VAL A 257 -9.35 0.14 18.82
CA VAL A 257 -8.81 0.93 19.93
C VAL A 257 -9.91 1.82 20.52
N TYR A 258 -10.27 1.52 21.74
CA TYR A 258 -11.16 2.38 22.50
C TYR A 258 -10.40 3.58 23.06
N HIS A 259 -11.14 4.56 23.56
CA HIS A 259 -10.53 5.80 24.06
C HIS A 259 -9.65 5.53 25.30
N PRO A 260 -8.32 5.63 25.20
CA PRO A 260 -7.43 5.54 26.35
C PRO A 260 -7.44 6.86 27.14
N GLU A 261 -7.07 6.81 28.41
CA GLU A 261 -6.75 8.01 29.17
C GLU A 261 -5.52 8.72 28.58
N MET A 262 -5.37 10.02 28.87
CA MET A 262 -4.28 10.82 28.26
C MET A 262 -2.89 10.28 28.57
N THR A 263 -2.67 9.75 29.76
CA THR A 263 -1.41 9.11 30.16
C THR A 263 -1.12 7.83 29.36
N GLN A 264 -2.15 7.05 29.05
CA GLN A 264 -2.10 5.81 28.33
C GLN A 264 -1.87 6.00 26.82
N LEU A 265 -2.15 7.19 26.28
CA LEU A 265 -1.82 7.52 24.87
C LEU A 265 -0.32 7.47 24.63
N PHE A 266 0.50 7.98 25.56
CA PHE A 266 1.96 7.91 25.43
C PHE A 266 2.48 6.47 25.47
N GLU A 267 1.91 5.64 26.34
CA GLU A 267 2.19 4.21 26.39
C GLU A 267 1.81 3.53 25.07
N GLY A 268 0.62 3.83 24.54
CA GLY A 268 0.16 3.30 23.25
C GLY A 268 1.09 3.63 22.10
N PHE A 269 1.63 4.86 22.05
CA PHE A 269 2.64 5.21 21.04
C PHE A 269 3.96 4.47 21.24
N TYR A 270 4.45 4.37 22.47
CA TYR A 270 5.65 3.60 22.76
C TYR A 270 5.49 2.14 22.33
N LEU A 271 4.37 1.51 22.66
CA LEU A 271 4.06 0.13 22.28
C LEU A 271 3.91 -0.03 20.75
N LEU A 272 3.36 0.97 20.05
CA LEU A 272 3.26 0.98 18.59
C LEU A 272 4.65 0.97 17.95
N PHE A 273 5.56 1.83 18.40
CA PHE A 273 6.92 1.91 17.85
C PHE A 273 7.81 0.71 18.22
N THR A 274 7.52 0.03 19.32
CA THR A 274 8.25 -1.16 19.75
C THR A 274 7.67 -2.46 19.21
N GLY A 275 6.62 -2.40 18.37
CA GLY A 275 5.95 -3.58 17.81
C GLY A 275 5.08 -4.34 18.79
N LYS A 276 4.79 -3.78 19.97
CA LYS A 276 4.00 -4.39 21.04
C LYS A 276 2.62 -3.76 21.20
N PHE A 277 2.09 -3.16 20.15
CA PHE A 277 0.84 -2.38 20.18
C PHE A 277 -0.36 -3.17 20.73
N LEU A 278 -0.44 -4.45 20.43
CA LEU A 278 -1.54 -5.32 20.89
C LEU A 278 -1.53 -5.57 22.42
N ASN A 279 -0.45 -5.23 23.12
CA ASN A 279 -0.37 -5.39 24.58
C ASN A 279 -1.00 -4.23 25.33
N HIS A 280 -1.38 -3.16 24.64
CA HIS A 280 -2.04 -2.02 25.29
C HIS A 280 -3.48 -2.39 25.66
N HIS A 281 -3.89 -2.10 26.89
CA HIS A 281 -5.19 -2.52 27.44
C HIS A 281 -6.41 -1.96 26.69
N SER A 282 -6.28 -0.80 26.02
CA SER A 282 -7.35 -0.22 25.19
C SER A 282 -7.41 -0.80 23.77
N VAL A 283 -6.51 -1.70 23.40
CA VAL A 283 -6.45 -2.35 22.09
C VAL A 283 -7.11 -3.71 22.17
N HIS A 284 -8.11 -3.92 21.36
CA HIS A 284 -8.84 -5.19 21.25
C HIS A 284 -8.54 -5.83 19.89
N PRO A 285 -7.70 -6.88 19.85
CA PRO A 285 -7.36 -7.57 18.63
C PRO A 285 -8.44 -8.59 18.23
N TYR A 286 -8.69 -8.68 16.92
CA TYR A 286 -9.52 -9.71 16.31
C TYR A 286 -8.79 -10.30 15.11
N ARG A 287 -9.23 -11.50 14.69
CA ARG A 287 -8.82 -12.13 13.45
C ARG A 287 -10.06 -12.65 12.73
N THR A 288 -10.22 -12.27 11.45
CA THR A 288 -11.46 -12.55 10.71
C THR A 288 -11.24 -12.55 9.20
N GLY A 289 -12.11 -13.20 8.45
CA GLY A 289 -12.17 -13.05 6.98
C GLY A 289 -12.94 -11.81 6.54
N GLU A 290 -13.71 -11.18 7.45
CA GLU A 290 -14.63 -10.11 7.09
C GLU A 290 -14.93 -9.17 8.26
N VAL A 291 -14.99 -7.88 7.96
CA VAL A 291 -15.48 -6.82 8.87
C VAL A 291 -16.60 -6.06 8.16
N ILE A 292 -17.73 -5.89 8.84
CA ILE A 292 -18.82 -5.02 8.37
C ILE A 292 -18.81 -3.76 9.22
N VAL A 293 -18.74 -2.61 8.56
CA VAL A 293 -18.85 -1.30 9.20
C VAL A 293 -20.23 -0.73 8.85
N ASN A 294 -21.17 -0.84 9.79
CA ASN A 294 -22.53 -0.34 9.60
C ASN A 294 -22.54 1.20 9.63
N GLU A 295 -21.81 1.77 10.57
CA GLU A 295 -21.71 3.21 10.75
C GLU A 295 -20.33 3.60 11.27
N ALA A 296 -19.78 4.72 10.78
CA ALA A 296 -18.58 5.35 11.30
C ALA A 296 -18.72 6.87 11.16
N VAL A 297 -19.42 7.48 12.11
CA VAL A 297 -19.83 8.89 12.05
C VAL A 297 -18.62 9.81 12.02
N ARG A 298 -18.48 10.59 10.94
CA ARG A 298 -17.39 11.57 10.71
C ARG A 298 -15.97 10.97 10.73
N ALA A 299 -15.83 9.64 10.79
CA ALA A 299 -14.53 9.00 10.78
C ALA A 299 -13.94 9.05 9.38
N LEU A 300 -12.69 9.46 9.30
CA LEU A 300 -11.92 9.41 8.06
C LEU A 300 -11.47 7.97 7.80
N VAL A 301 -11.42 7.60 6.53
CA VAL A 301 -10.97 6.28 6.10
C VAL A 301 -9.77 6.42 5.17
N SER A 302 -8.75 5.62 5.40
CA SER A 302 -7.60 5.53 4.50
C SER A 302 -7.29 4.07 4.15
N VAL A 303 -6.83 3.85 2.94
CA VAL A 303 -6.45 2.55 2.38
C VAL A 303 -5.00 2.64 1.93
N ASP A 304 -4.10 1.85 2.51
CA ASP A 304 -2.66 1.90 2.26
C ASP A 304 -2.10 3.34 2.26
N GLY A 305 -2.49 4.12 3.28
CA GLY A 305 -2.08 5.50 3.43
C GLY A 305 -2.75 6.52 2.50
N ARG A 306 -3.68 6.10 1.63
CA ARG A 306 -4.50 7.00 0.79
C ARG A 306 -5.84 7.29 1.44
N MET A 307 -6.16 8.58 1.53
CA MET A 307 -7.48 8.99 2.00
C MET A 307 -8.56 8.62 0.99
N MET A 308 -9.60 7.97 1.47
CA MET A 308 -10.82 7.76 0.69
C MET A 308 -11.68 9.03 0.71
N LYS A 309 -12.33 9.31 -0.41
CA LYS A 309 -13.43 10.28 -0.43
C LYS A 309 -14.59 9.61 0.29
N THR A 310 -14.88 10.08 1.49
CA THR A 310 -15.87 9.64 2.48
C THR A 310 -16.74 8.47 2.01
N PRO A 311 -16.42 7.22 2.35
CA PRO A 311 -17.33 6.13 2.07
C PRO A 311 -18.60 6.33 2.87
N VAL A 312 -19.74 6.22 2.20
CA VAL A 312 -21.04 6.21 2.87
C VAL A 312 -21.22 4.78 3.39
N GLY A 313 -21.47 4.64 4.69
CA GLY A 313 -21.80 3.33 5.26
C GLY A 313 -23.17 2.81 4.79
N PRO A 314 -23.40 1.50 4.90
CA PRO A 314 -22.47 0.48 5.37
C PRO A 314 -21.39 0.13 4.33
N TYR A 315 -20.22 -0.27 4.80
CA TYR A 315 -19.19 -0.83 3.93
C TYR A 315 -18.59 -2.11 4.53
N LYS A 316 -18.05 -2.94 3.65
CA LYS A 316 -17.57 -4.27 3.96
C LYS A 316 -16.09 -4.36 3.62
N ILE A 317 -15.31 -4.92 4.54
CA ILE A 317 -13.88 -5.18 4.34
C ILE A 317 -13.70 -6.69 4.43
N MET A 318 -13.09 -7.30 3.42
CA MET A 318 -12.93 -8.75 3.32
C MET A 318 -11.59 -9.12 2.71
N VAL A 319 -11.13 -10.36 2.93
CA VAL A 319 -9.94 -10.89 2.31
C VAL A 319 -10.26 -11.55 0.96
N GLU A 320 -9.40 -11.34 -0.03
CA GLU A 320 -9.36 -12.08 -1.30
C GLU A 320 -8.07 -12.89 -1.31
N GLN A 321 -8.20 -14.21 -1.32
CA GLN A 321 -7.07 -15.12 -1.08
C GLN A 321 -6.27 -15.40 -2.35
N GLU A 322 -4.94 -15.44 -2.22
CA GLU A 322 -3.99 -15.89 -3.24
C GLU A 322 -4.17 -15.22 -4.62
N VAL A 323 -4.42 -13.90 -4.63
CA VAL A 323 -4.81 -13.19 -5.85
C VAL A 323 -3.66 -12.52 -6.60
N ILE A 324 -2.49 -12.33 -5.99
CA ILE A 324 -1.32 -11.68 -6.62
C ILE A 324 -0.08 -12.55 -6.44
N ASN A 325 0.66 -12.75 -7.53
CA ASN A 325 1.99 -13.32 -7.48
C ASN A 325 3.00 -12.23 -7.08
N PHE A 326 3.56 -12.35 -5.88
CA PHE A 326 4.53 -11.39 -5.36
C PHE A 326 5.91 -12.03 -5.23
N ILE A 327 6.96 -11.31 -5.64
CA ILE A 327 8.34 -11.79 -5.52
C ILE A 327 8.80 -11.50 -4.10
N ILE A 328 9.17 -12.54 -3.37
CA ILE A 328 9.60 -12.47 -1.97
C ILE A 328 11.08 -12.74 -1.83
N PRO A 329 11.73 -12.34 -0.73
CA PRO A 329 13.09 -12.76 -0.38
C PRO A 329 13.24 -14.28 -0.32
N ALA A 330 14.44 -14.74 -0.61
CA ALA A 330 14.80 -16.16 -0.55
C ALA A 330 15.01 -16.63 0.90
#